data_1dca23ce164adf27cd13d0d8de5a77f1
#
_entry.id   1dca23ce164adf27cd13d0d8de5a77f1
#
_cell.length_a   1.000
_cell.length_b   1.000
_cell.length_c   1.000
_cell.angle_alpha   90.00
_cell.angle_beta   90.00
_cell.angle_gamma   90.00
#
_symmetry.space_group_name_H-M   'P 1'
#
loop_
_entity.id
_entity.type
_entity.pdbx_description
1 polymer ?
#
loop_
_entity_poly.entity_id
_entity_poly.type
_entity_poly.pdbx_seq_one_letter_code
_entity_poly.pdbx_strand_id
1 'polypeptide(L)'
;ATLFATAANAAPCTGVSLGTSATGDFTLGGVDSDACVISTVNPDQGPNGNPSGFSPTPFGTGWTLLAKVNSDSSPTSFDGVSFSWSLGPQSGKSGTWTFGADQTVKVDLVVAMHAANRSGAFLFDDLELSANAIQNGTWNIAWLNRGGEVPDYSNSSFWLRDVTPVPEPSSYALALAGLGVLGLVVRRRRQA
;
A
#
# COMPACT_ATOMS: atom_id res chain seq x y z
N ALA A 1 -26.09 11.61 17.25
CA ALA A 1 -24.72 11.75 17.78
C ALA A 1 -23.78 11.85 16.59
N THR A 2 -23.24 13.04 16.34
CA THR A 2 -22.23 13.29 15.29
C THR A 2 -20.88 12.87 15.90
N LEU A 3 -20.30 11.77 15.41
CA LEU A 3 -18.90 11.49 15.66
C LEU A 3 -18.04 12.52 14.89
N PHE A 4 -17.37 13.38 15.62
CA PHE A 4 -16.27 14.15 15.08
C PHE A 4 -15.08 13.22 14.97
N ALA A 5 -14.75 12.79 13.75
CA ALA A 5 -13.45 12.22 13.49
C ALA A 5 -12.41 13.32 13.73
N THR A 6 -11.61 13.20 14.76
CA THR A 6 -10.41 14.00 14.93
C THR A 6 -9.47 13.62 13.79
N ALA A 7 -9.17 14.57 12.91
CA ALA A 7 -8.11 14.38 11.93
C ALA A 7 -6.82 14.07 12.72
N ALA A 8 -6.28 12.87 12.55
CA ALA A 8 -4.96 12.56 13.06
C ALA A 8 -3.99 13.53 12.38
N ASN A 9 -3.20 14.27 13.15
CA ASN A 9 -2.14 15.09 12.59
C ASN A 9 -1.12 14.15 11.94
N ALA A 10 -0.85 14.37 10.64
CA ALA A 10 0.15 13.62 9.92
C ALA A 10 1.51 13.67 10.64
N ALA A 11 2.08 12.49 10.92
CA ALA A 11 3.36 12.40 11.62
C ALA A 11 4.52 12.80 10.67
N PRO A 12 5.55 13.51 11.16
CA PRO A 12 6.70 13.86 10.33
C PRO A 12 7.46 12.59 9.92
N CYS A 13 7.97 12.59 8.68
CA CYS A 13 8.80 11.49 8.19
C CYS A 13 10.14 11.44 8.95
N THR A 14 10.63 10.23 9.15
CA THR A 14 11.97 9.98 9.71
C THR A 14 13.06 10.09 8.62
N GLY A 15 14.33 10.03 9.01
CA GLY A 15 15.47 10.04 8.08
C GLY A 15 16.05 11.43 7.87
N VAL A 16 16.32 11.80 6.62
CA VAL A 16 17.00 13.06 6.31
C VAL A 16 16.02 14.22 6.42
N SER A 17 16.20 15.03 7.45
CA SER A 17 15.36 16.21 7.73
C SER A 17 15.67 17.38 6.82
N LEU A 18 15.08 17.40 5.62
CA LEU A 18 15.02 18.59 4.77
C LEU A 18 13.62 18.70 4.16
N GLY A 19 12.86 19.70 4.58
CA GLY A 19 11.47 19.91 4.18
C GLY A 19 10.48 19.57 5.28
N THR A 20 9.21 19.49 4.90
CA THR A 20 8.06 19.28 5.81
C THR A 20 7.37 17.95 5.57
N SER A 21 8.10 16.95 5.06
CA SER A 21 7.52 15.65 4.72
C SER A 21 6.89 14.95 5.91
N ALA A 22 5.70 14.44 5.70
CA ALA A 22 4.87 13.80 6.71
C ALA A 22 4.07 12.63 6.10
N THR A 23 3.49 11.80 6.95
CA THR A 23 2.68 10.65 6.53
C THR A 23 1.52 11.06 5.63
N GLY A 24 0.94 12.24 5.82
CA GLY A 24 -0.12 12.81 4.98
C GLY A 24 0.32 13.21 3.56
N ASP A 25 1.62 13.17 3.24
CA ASP A 25 2.10 13.37 1.88
C ASP A 25 1.73 12.21 0.94
N PHE A 26 1.37 11.07 1.49
CA PHE A 26 0.84 9.93 0.76
C PHE A 26 -0.41 9.40 1.44
N THR A 27 -1.54 9.43 0.73
CA THR A 27 -2.83 8.95 1.26
C THR A 27 -3.39 7.85 0.36
N LEU A 28 -4.18 6.94 0.92
CA LEU A 28 -4.96 5.94 0.18
C LEU A 28 -6.30 5.72 0.87
N GLY A 29 -7.40 5.72 0.12
CA GLY A 29 -8.74 5.59 0.70
C GLY A 29 -9.11 6.73 1.67
N GLY A 30 -8.44 7.88 1.59
CA GLY A 30 -8.61 9.00 2.51
C GLY A 30 -7.88 8.86 3.85
N VAL A 31 -6.98 7.87 3.96
CA VAL A 31 -6.14 7.64 5.15
C VAL A 31 -4.69 7.96 4.83
N ASP A 32 -4.00 8.59 5.78
CA ASP A 32 -2.55 8.86 5.69
C ASP A 32 -1.76 7.56 5.75
N SER A 33 -0.55 7.52 5.19
CA SER A 33 0.39 6.42 5.41
C SER A 33 0.71 6.28 6.91
N ASP A 34 0.96 5.06 7.37
CA ASP A 34 1.24 4.77 8.79
C ASP A 34 2.62 5.26 9.22
N ALA A 35 3.58 5.21 8.30
CA ALA A 35 4.93 5.70 8.52
C ALA A 35 5.57 6.17 7.21
N CYS A 36 6.56 7.05 7.32
CA CYS A 36 7.34 7.49 6.17
C CYS A 36 8.81 7.77 6.52
N VAL A 37 9.67 7.65 5.52
CA VAL A 37 11.10 7.95 5.64
C VAL A 37 11.59 8.69 4.40
N ILE A 38 12.46 9.69 4.61
CA ILE A 38 13.17 10.38 3.53
C ILE A 38 14.63 9.96 3.54
N SER A 39 15.14 9.57 2.38
CA SER A 39 16.52 9.08 2.20
C SER A 39 17.24 9.84 1.10
N THR A 40 18.58 9.89 1.19
CA THR A 40 19.45 10.33 0.10
C THR A 40 19.78 9.22 -0.89
N VAL A 41 19.36 8.00 -0.60
CA VAL A 41 19.60 6.83 -1.44
C VAL A 41 18.39 6.63 -2.35
N ASN A 42 18.65 6.41 -3.62
CA ASN A 42 17.59 6.02 -4.56
C ASN A 42 17.07 4.63 -4.15
N PRO A 43 15.74 4.43 -4.02
CA PRO A 43 15.20 3.09 -3.82
C PRO A 43 15.72 2.22 -4.96
N ASP A 44 16.37 1.12 -4.60
CA ASP A 44 17.04 0.27 -5.59
C ASP A 44 16.01 -0.24 -6.61
N GLN A 45 16.26 0.09 -7.84
CA GLN A 45 15.47 -0.32 -8.99
C GLN A 45 16.08 -1.56 -9.65
N GLY A 46 16.98 -2.24 -8.95
CA GLY A 46 17.62 -3.45 -9.44
C GLY A 46 16.61 -4.56 -9.74
N PRO A 47 16.98 -5.51 -10.64
CA PRO A 47 16.11 -6.62 -11.02
C PRO A 47 15.80 -7.58 -9.86
N ASN A 48 16.53 -7.50 -8.76
CA ASN A 48 16.39 -8.38 -7.60
C ASN A 48 15.51 -7.81 -6.48
N GLY A 49 14.82 -6.72 -6.75
CA GLY A 49 13.68 -6.30 -5.95
C GLY A 49 13.92 -6.04 -4.46
N ASN A 50 15.14 -5.72 -4.05
CA ASN A 50 15.36 -5.34 -2.67
C ASN A 50 15.20 -3.82 -2.52
N PRO A 51 14.37 -3.32 -1.57
CA PRO A 51 14.34 -1.91 -1.20
C PRO A 51 15.61 -1.47 -0.47
N SER A 52 16.75 -2.11 -0.76
CA SER A 52 18.05 -1.91 -0.12
C SER A 52 18.59 -0.48 -0.20
N GLY A 53 17.94 0.36 -1.01
CA GLY A 53 18.18 1.81 -0.98
C GLY A 53 17.79 2.47 0.33
N PHE A 54 16.92 1.83 1.14
CA PHE A 54 16.57 2.26 2.49
C PHE A 54 17.32 1.39 3.50
N SER A 55 18.62 1.70 3.74
CA SER A 55 19.41 0.99 4.74
C SER A 55 19.60 1.87 5.99
N PRO A 56 19.37 1.35 7.19
CA PRO A 56 18.69 0.08 7.46
C PRO A 56 17.24 0.16 7.00
N THR A 57 16.70 -0.90 6.44
CA THR A 57 15.30 -0.91 5.94
C THR A 57 14.38 -0.43 7.04
N PRO A 58 13.84 0.79 6.97
CA PRO A 58 13.15 1.40 8.11
C PRO A 58 11.84 0.66 8.42
N PHE A 59 11.36 -0.13 7.47
CA PHE A 59 10.13 -0.91 7.58
C PHE A 59 10.38 -2.42 7.65
N GLY A 60 11.60 -2.86 8.04
CA GLY A 60 11.94 -4.28 8.16
C GLY A 60 12.37 -4.93 6.84
N THR A 61 12.30 -6.26 6.79
CA THR A 61 12.73 -7.11 5.66
C THR A 61 11.54 -7.83 5.03
N GLY A 62 11.80 -8.62 3.97
CA GLY A 62 10.76 -9.44 3.33
C GLY A 62 9.99 -8.75 2.21
N TRP A 63 10.36 -7.54 1.82
CA TRP A 63 9.71 -6.79 0.76
C TRP A 63 9.99 -7.39 -0.62
N THR A 64 8.94 -7.52 -1.43
CA THR A 64 9.01 -7.91 -2.84
C THR A 64 8.55 -6.75 -3.72
N LEU A 65 9.33 -6.45 -4.76
CA LEU A 65 8.96 -5.44 -5.75
C LEU A 65 7.76 -5.93 -6.55
N LEU A 66 6.66 -5.19 -6.49
CA LEU A 66 5.47 -5.43 -7.29
C LEU A 66 5.61 -4.78 -8.67
N ALA A 67 5.94 -3.50 -8.70
CA ALA A 67 5.97 -2.73 -9.94
C ALA A 67 6.83 -1.48 -9.85
N LYS A 68 7.29 -1.01 -11.03
CA LYS A 68 7.90 0.31 -11.26
C LYS A 68 7.02 1.14 -12.19
N VAL A 69 6.77 2.38 -11.84
CA VAL A 69 5.80 3.22 -12.56
C VAL A 69 6.22 3.59 -13.98
N ASN A 70 7.50 3.57 -14.32
CA ASN A 70 7.98 3.97 -15.66
C ASN A 70 8.20 2.80 -16.63
N SER A 71 8.06 1.56 -16.19
CA SER A 71 8.39 0.38 -17.00
C SER A 71 7.27 -0.64 -17.11
N ASP A 72 6.31 -0.65 -16.21
CA ASP A 72 5.32 -1.71 -16.13
C ASP A 72 3.90 -1.15 -16.12
N SER A 73 3.14 -1.53 -17.14
CA SER A 73 1.69 -1.32 -17.19
C SER A 73 1.03 -2.64 -16.80
N SER A 74 0.81 -2.88 -15.51
CA SER A 74 0.33 -4.21 -15.07
C SER A 74 -1.16 -4.45 -15.16
N PRO A 75 -1.66 -5.62 -14.77
CA PRO A 75 -1.67 -6.12 -13.39
C PRO A 75 -0.48 -7.03 -13.08
N THR A 76 0.13 -6.86 -11.92
CA THR A 76 1.20 -7.71 -11.44
C THR A 76 0.64 -8.65 -10.39
N SER A 77 0.96 -9.95 -10.46
CA SER A 77 0.51 -10.95 -9.50
C SER A 77 1.58 -11.19 -8.44
N PHE A 78 1.15 -11.30 -7.19
CA PHE A 78 1.97 -11.69 -6.05
C PHE A 78 1.16 -12.65 -5.15
N ASP A 79 1.70 -13.80 -4.82
CA ASP A 79 1.05 -14.86 -4.02
C ASP A 79 -0.36 -15.26 -4.50
N GLY A 80 -0.57 -15.27 -5.83
CA GLY A 80 -1.85 -15.64 -6.44
C GLY A 80 -2.90 -14.54 -6.42
N VAL A 81 -2.56 -13.35 -5.96
CA VAL A 81 -3.40 -12.14 -6.00
C VAL A 81 -2.93 -11.22 -7.12
N SER A 82 -3.85 -10.72 -7.93
CA SER A 82 -3.55 -9.74 -8.97
C SER A 82 -3.82 -8.34 -8.46
N PHE A 83 -2.78 -7.50 -8.51
CA PHE A 83 -2.86 -6.10 -8.08
C PHE A 83 -2.96 -5.18 -9.28
N SER A 84 -3.79 -4.16 -9.17
CA SER A 84 -3.92 -3.06 -10.12
C SER A 84 -3.50 -1.75 -9.48
N TRP A 85 -2.80 -0.92 -10.22
CA TRP A 85 -2.31 0.37 -9.71
C TRP A 85 -2.17 1.39 -10.84
N SER A 86 -2.22 2.66 -10.49
CA SER A 86 -1.82 3.75 -11.36
C SER A 86 -1.21 4.88 -10.52
N LEU A 87 -0.37 5.69 -11.11
CA LEU A 87 0.17 6.90 -10.49
C LEU A 87 0.27 7.99 -11.54
N GLY A 88 -0.32 9.13 -11.27
CA GLY A 88 -0.32 10.26 -12.19
C GLY A 88 -0.43 11.62 -11.49
N PRO A 89 -0.03 12.70 -12.14
CA PRO A 89 0.82 12.69 -13.33
C PRO A 89 2.25 12.20 -13.00
N GLN A 90 2.97 11.70 -14.00
CA GLN A 90 4.38 11.30 -13.85
C GLN A 90 5.32 12.53 -14.02
N SER A 91 4.91 13.65 -13.50
CA SER A 91 5.64 14.92 -13.52
C SER A 91 5.06 15.85 -12.46
N GLY A 92 5.83 16.86 -12.05
CA GLY A 92 5.38 17.80 -11.02
C GLY A 92 5.64 17.33 -9.59
N LYS A 93 4.99 17.93 -8.65
CA LYS A 93 5.27 17.79 -7.20
C LYS A 93 4.16 17.09 -6.43
N SER A 94 3.02 16.87 -7.06
CA SER A 94 1.86 16.22 -6.46
C SER A 94 0.97 15.58 -7.52
N GLY A 95 0.12 14.67 -7.12
CA GLY A 95 -0.84 14.03 -8.00
C GLY A 95 -1.75 13.05 -7.28
N THR A 96 -2.32 12.15 -8.06
CA THR A 96 -3.20 11.09 -7.59
C THR A 96 -2.64 9.72 -7.93
N TRP A 97 -3.06 8.72 -7.22
CA TRP A 97 -2.73 7.33 -7.51
C TRP A 97 -3.89 6.41 -7.14
N THR A 98 -3.84 5.20 -7.63
CA THR A 98 -4.83 4.18 -7.30
C THR A 98 -4.14 2.87 -6.96
N PHE A 99 -4.78 2.08 -6.11
CA PHE A 99 -4.33 0.74 -5.79
C PHE A 99 -5.52 -0.17 -5.47
N GLY A 100 -5.46 -1.43 -5.90
CA GLY A 100 -6.52 -2.40 -5.67
C GLY A 100 -6.05 -3.83 -5.92
N ALA A 101 -6.88 -4.80 -5.54
CA ALA A 101 -6.64 -6.22 -5.71
C ALA A 101 -7.88 -6.93 -6.28
N ASP A 102 -7.68 -8.06 -6.98
CA ASP A 102 -8.78 -8.89 -7.49
C ASP A 102 -9.46 -9.74 -6.41
N GLN A 103 -8.83 -9.86 -5.23
CA GLN A 103 -9.34 -10.59 -4.07
C GLN A 103 -9.36 -9.67 -2.84
N THR A 104 -10.19 -10.06 -1.84
CA THR A 104 -10.14 -9.39 -0.53
C THR A 104 -8.90 -9.87 0.22
N VAL A 105 -7.98 -8.94 0.46
CA VAL A 105 -6.67 -9.24 1.06
C VAL A 105 -6.30 -8.18 2.09
N LYS A 106 -5.46 -8.59 3.03
CA LYS A 106 -4.67 -7.74 3.90
C LYS A 106 -3.22 -7.80 3.45
N VAL A 107 -2.55 -6.66 3.36
CA VAL A 107 -1.21 -6.55 2.79
C VAL A 107 -0.45 -5.35 3.38
N ASP A 108 0.84 -5.51 3.57
CA ASP A 108 1.73 -4.36 3.79
C ASP A 108 2.19 -3.83 2.44
N LEU A 109 2.01 -2.53 2.24
CA LEU A 109 2.40 -1.83 1.02
C LEU A 109 3.39 -0.72 1.35
N VAL A 110 4.51 -0.68 0.64
CA VAL A 110 5.39 0.49 0.59
C VAL A 110 5.35 1.09 -0.80
N VAL A 111 5.06 2.39 -0.85
CA VAL A 111 5.26 3.20 -2.06
C VAL A 111 6.53 4.01 -1.88
N ALA A 112 7.51 3.75 -2.73
CA ALA A 112 8.76 4.50 -2.76
C ALA A 112 8.76 5.45 -3.96
N MET A 113 9.05 6.73 -3.72
CA MET A 113 9.08 7.78 -4.73
C MET A 113 10.42 8.46 -4.76
N HIS A 114 10.99 8.61 -5.96
CA HIS A 114 12.25 9.32 -6.20
C HIS A 114 12.01 10.69 -6.83
N ALA A 115 12.71 11.69 -6.34
CA ALA A 115 12.68 13.04 -6.88
C ALA A 115 14.05 13.71 -6.65
N ALA A 116 14.72 14.09 -7.73
CA ALA A 116 16.09 14.60 -7.78
C ALA A 116 17.08 13.63 -7.11
N ASN A 117 17.69 14.06 -6.00
CA ASN A 117 18.73 13.29 -5.29
C ASN A 117 18.22 12.72 -3.96
N ARG A 118 16.91 12.56 -3.80
CA ARG A 118 16.25 12.04 -2.60
C ARG A 118 15.10 11.11 -2.96
N SER A 119 14.72 10.31 -1.98
CA SER A 119 13.59 9.41 -2.07
C SER A 119 12.77 9.47 -0.81
N GLY A 120 11.45 9.41 -0.95
CA GLY A 120 10.50 9.17 0.13
C GLY A 120 9.94 7.76 0.02
N ALA A 121 9.78 7.06 1.13
CA ALA A 121 9.04 5.82 1.21
C ALA A 121 7.92 5.96 2.23
N PHE A 122 6.75 5.45 1.88
CA PHE A 122 5.51 5.59 2.63
C PHE A 122 4.93 4.20 2.85
N LEU A 123 4.74 3.81 4.10
CA LEU A 123 4.21 2.52 4.52
C LEU A 123 2.70 2.63 4.76
N PHE A 124 1.97 1.68 4.22
CA PHE A 124 0.62 1.32 4.62
C PHE A 124 0.69 -0.08 5.23
N ASP A 125 0.59 -0.15 6.55
CA ASP A 125 0.69 -1.38 7.33
C ASP A 125 -0.70 -2.00 7.46
N ASP A 126 -0.79 -3.32 7.28
CA ASP A 126 -2.06 -4.03 7.42
C ASP A 126 -3.21 -3.47 6.53
N LEU A 127 -2.87 -2.97 5.31
CA LEU A 127 -3.84 -2.39 4.38
C LEU A 127 -4.88 -3.42 3.94
N GLU A 128 -6.16 -3.15 4.18
CA GLU A 128 -7.26 -3.99 3.71
C GLU A 128 -7.75 -3.53 2.35
N LEU A 129 -7.72 -4.44 1.37
CA LEU A 129 -8.25 -4.24 0.03
C LEU A 129 -9.45 -5.16 -0.18
N SER A 130 -10.58 -4.60 -0.58
CA SER A 130 -11.75 -5.40 -0.97
C SER A 130 -11.60 -5.90 -2.41
N ALA A 131 -12.09 -7.10 -2.69
CA ALA A 131 -12.03 -7.73 -4.01
C ALA A 131 -12.57 -6.81 -5.11
N ASN A 132 -11.78 -6.62 -6.15
CA ASN A 132 -12.13 -5.80 -7.34
C ASN A 132 -12.45 -4.33 -7.03
N ALA A 133 -12.12 -3.84 -5.85
CA ALA A 133 -12.27 -2.44 -5.49
C ALA A 133 -10.96 -1.69 -5.73
N ILE A 134 -11.06 -0.48 -6.30
CA ILE A 134 -9.93 0.41 -6.51
C ILE A 134 -10.02 1.54 -5.48
N GLN A 135 -9.00 1.65 -4.65
CA GLN A 135 -8.85 2.78 -3.74
C GLN A 135 -8.12 3.91 -4.44
N ASN A 136 -8.55 5.15 -4.18
CA ASN A 136 -7.93 6.36 -4.69
C ASN A 136 -7.10 7.02 -3.59
N GLY A 137 -5.97 7.58 -3.97
CA GLY A 137 -5.08 8.28 -3.06
C GLY A 137 -4.48 9.53 -3.69
N THR A 138 -3.77 10.29 -2.88
CA THR A 138 -3.00 11.46 -3.29
C THR A 138 -1.54 11.29 -2.93
N TRP A 139 -0.65 11.95 -3.65
CA TRP A 139 0.76 12.04 -3.32
C TRP A 139 1.27 13.47 -3.45
N ASN A 140 2.25 13.80 -2.62
CA ASN A 140 2.90 15.10 -2.60
C ASN A 140 4.39 14.94 -2.28
N ILE A 141 5.24 15.71 -2.94
CA ILE A 141 6.66 15.80 -2.64
C ILE A 141 6.86 17.05 -1.79
N ALA A 142 7.19 16.86 -0.51
CA ALA A 142 7.44 17.93 0.45
C ALA A 142 8.90 18.00 0.93
N TRP A 143 9.77 17.05 0.50
CA TRP A 143 11.20 17.13 0.79
C TRP A 143 11.92 18.08 -0.17
N LEU A 144 13.08 18.59 0.29
CA LEU A 144 13.89 19.50 -0.48
C LEU A 144 15.08 18.75 -1.11
N ASN A 145 15.47 19.17 -2.32
CA ASN A 145 16.73 18.76 -2.94
C ASN A 145 17.94 19.43 -2.27
N ARG A 146 19.15 19.17 -2.77
CA ARG A 146 20.37 19.84 -2.25
C ARG A 146 20.38 21.35 -2.45
N GLY A 147 19.61 21.86 -3.38
CA GLY A 147 19.45 23.30 -3.67
C GLY A 147 18.44 23.99 -2.76
N GLY A 148 17.75 23.28 -1.88
CA GLY A 148 16.71 23.82 -1.00
C GLY A 148 15.35 24.00 -1.68
N GLU A 149 15.13 23.36 -2.83
CA GLU A 149 13.87 23.43 -3.57
C GLU A 149 13.14 22.10 -3.55
N VAL A 150 11.79 22.12 -3.61
CA VAL A 150 10.97 20.94 -3.78
C VAL A 150 11.16 20.43 -5.22
N PRO A 151 11.72 19.22 -5.41
CA PRO A 151 11.98 18.68 -6.74
C PRO A 151 10.71 18.17 -7.41
N ASP A 152 10.76 18.04 -8.73
CA ASP A 152 9.74 17.33 -9.48
C ASP A 152 9.92 15.80 -9.39
N TYR A 153 8.82 15.09 -9.54
CA TYR A 153 8.74 13.63 -9.60
C TYR A 153 9.70 13.07 -10.68
N SER A 154 10.35 11.96 -10.38
CA SER A 154 11.22 11.24 -11.30
C SER A 154 10.71 9.82 -11.59
N ASN A 155 10.52 9.01 -10.54
CA ASN A 155 10.01 7.65 -10.66
C ASN A 155 9.48 7.16 -9.32
N SER A 156 8.75 6.03 -9.33
CA SER A 156 8.30 5.36 -8.12
C SER A 156 8.23 3.84 -8.29
N SER A 157 8.13 3.14 -7.16
CA SER A 157 8.00 1.70 -7.10
C SER A 157 7.05 1.30 -5.97
N PHE A 158 6.36 0.18 -6.18
CA PHE A 158 5.45 -0.43 -5.22
C PHE A 158 6.08 -1.72 -4.70
N TRP A 159 6.02 -1.93 -3.41
CA TRP A 159 6.60 -3.08 -2.72
C TRP A 159 5.57 -3.68 -1.78
N LEU A 160 5.47 -5.01 -1.79
CA LEU A 160 4.52 -5.75 -0.97
C LEU A 160 5.23 -6.75 -0.07
N ARG A 161 4.58 -7.07 1.04
CA ARG A 161 4.84 -8.25 1.87
C ARG A 161 3.54 -8.65 2.61
N ASP A 162 3.56 -9.79 3.25
CA ASP A 162 2.52 -10.29 4.16
C ASP A 162 1.11 -10.29 3.54
N VAL A 163 1.03 -10.65 2.23
CA VAL A 163 -0.24 -10.76 1.53
C VAL A 163 -1.04 -11.92 2.08
N THR A 164 -2.17 -11.62 2.72
CA THR A 164 -3.04 -12.61 3.37
C THR A 164 -4.46 -12.49 2.85
N PRO A 165 -5.02 -13.53 2.20
CA PRO A 165 -6.42 -13.52 1.80
C PRO A 165 -7.35 -13.43 3.02
N VAL A 166 -8.31 -12.51 2.96
CA VAL A 166 -9.34 -12.37 3.98
C VAL A 166 -10.60 -13.14 3.53
N PRO A 167 -10.98 -14.23 4.23
CA PRO A 167 -12.18 -14.97 3.87
C PRO A 167 -13.41 -14.08 4.00
N GLU A 168 -14.23 -14.03 2.94
CA GLU A 168 -15.46 -13.24 2.95
C GLU A 168 -16.43 -13.76 4.03
N PRO A 169 -17.18 -12.87 4.71
CA PRO A 169 -18.19 -13.26 5.70
C PRO A 169 -19.23 -14.23 5.15
N SER A 170 -19.53 -14.15 3.86
CA SER A 170 -20.41 -15.09 3.14
C SER A 170 -19.90 -16.53 3.15
N SER A 171 -18.59 -16.74 3.12
CA SER A 171 -17.98 -18.09 3.17
C SER A 171 -18.26 -18.78 4.51
N TYR A 172 -18.17 -18.06 5.62
CA TYR A 172 -18.53 -18.57 6.94
C TYR A 172 -20.03 -18.81 7.06
N ALA A 173 -20.88 -17.91 6.53
CA ALA A 173 -22.33 -18.08 6.53
C ALA A 173 -22.76 -19.33 5.73
N LEU A 174 -22.17 -19.56 4.56
CA LEU A 174 -22.41 -20.76 3.75
C LEU A 174 -21.92 -22.05 4.44
N ALA A 175 -20.77 -22.03 5.07
CA ALA A 175 -20.26 -23.18 5.83
C ALA A 175 -21.19 -23.52 7.01
N LEU A 176 -21.64 -22.53 7.76
CA LEU A 176 -22.58 -22.72 8.88
C LEU A 176 -23.96 -23.19 8.38
N ALA A 177 -24.47 -22.62 7.28
CA ALA A 177 -25.71 -23.07 6.67
C ALA A 177 -25.62 -24.53 6.19
N GLY A 178 -24.51 -24.91 5.54
CA GLY A 178 -24.25 -26.29 5.12
C GLY A 178 -24.22 -27.29 6.28
N LEU A 179 -23.53 -26.92 7.37
CA LEU A 179 -23.52 -27.73 8.60
C LEU A 179 -24.90 -27.85 9.25
N GLY A 180 -25.68 -26.77 9.23
CA GLY A 180 -27.06 -26.75 9.71
C GLY A 180 -27.95 -27.70 8.93
N VAL A 181 -27.88 -27.70 7.61
CA VAL A 181 -28.64 -28.64 6.74
C VAL A 181 -28.22 -30.09 7.00
N LEU A 182 -26.92 -30.36 7.08
CA LEU A 182 -26.42 -31.71 7.40
C LEU A 182 -26.94 -32.19 8.76
N GLY A 183 -26.94 -31.36 9.79
CA GLY A 183 -27.49 -31.66 11.11
C GLY A 183 -28.96 -32.02 11.08
N LEU A 184 -29.77 -31.29 10.29
CA LEU A 184 -31.20 -31.57 10.11
C LEU A 184 -31.44 -32.91 9.39
N VAL A 185 -30.65 -33.22 8.36
CA VAL A 185 -30.77 -34.50 7.62
C VAL A 185 -30.41 -35.69 8.53
N VAL A 186 -29.34 -35.60 9.29
CA VAL A 186 -28.93 -36.64 10.24
C VAL A 186 -29.99 -36.86 11.33
N ARG A 187 -30.55 -35.76 11.88
CA ARG A 187 -31.63 -35.86 12.87
C ARG A 187 -32.86 -36.56 12.33
N ARG A 188 -33.28 -36.25 11.11
CA ARG A 188 -34.44 -36.90 10.46
C ARG A 188 -34.22 -38.42 10.26
N ARG A 189 -33.00 -38.81 9.84
CA ARG A 189 -32.67 -40.24 9.64
C ARG A 189 -32.64 -41.08 10.95
N ARG A 190 -32.42 -40.43 12.11
CA ARG A 190 -32.47 -41.11 13.41
C ARG A 190 -33.87 -41.26 14.00
N GLN A 191 -34.86 -40.57 13.42
CA GLN A 191 -36.26 -40.59 13.87
C GLN A 191 -37.17 -41.46 12.98
N ALA A 192 -36.65 -41.96 11.87
CA ALA A 192 -37.24 -42.96 10.99
C ALA A 192 -36.68 -44.37 11.28
#